data_7ec195ffc099e0ac5031db14a671d956
#
_entry.id   7ec195ffc099e0ac5031db14a671d956
#
_cell.length_a   1.000
_cell.length_b   1.000
_cell.length_c   1.000
_cell.angle_alpha   90.00
_cell.angle_beta   90.00
_cell.angle_gamma   90.00
#
_symmetry.space_group_name_H-M   'P 1'
#
loop_
_entity.id
_entity.type
_entity.pdbx_description
1 polymer ?
#
loop_
_entity_poly.entity_id
_entity_poly.type
_entity_poly.pdbx_seq_one_letter_code
_entity_poly.pdbx_strand_id
1 'polypeptide(L)'
;MTRDQVLQIMKENNILPEAGFGQNFLCDEEIIDGIIDAAGIKPGDTVLEIGPGIGALTQQLSSLDINLICVEIDKRLVSYLRKAYPNTEIIDSDFLKLKDYGAEKIDVVISNLPYYIMTDIMMKVFEEAVNARKIVYMVEEAALDRILCESSTKSYGPLAVVSELYGNIRVVTKVPGTCFVPQPRTTSAVISIDCHDNRPDKDLIVFIKKCFAQRRKTLSNNLKGCDKEKLNKWVKDNFIVENIRAEALEPTDFRDLFNTLK
;
A
#
# COMPACT_ATOMS: atom_id res chain seq x y z
N MET A 1 -17.32 -0.42 14.38
CA MET A 1 -16.87 -1.22 15.56
C MET A 1 -16.35 -0.29 16.63
N THR A 2 -16.95 -0.34 17.83
CA THR A 2 -16.59 0.53 18.97
C THR A 2 -15.44 -0.05 19.80
N ARG A 3 -14.83 0.78 20.68
CA ARG A 3 -13.77 0.35 21.59
C ARG A 3 -14.20 -0.80 22.52
N ASP A 4 -15.44 -0.74 23.02
CA ASP A 4 -15.95 -1.79 23.92
C ASP A 4 -16.14 -3.11 23.17
N GLN A 5 -16.61 -3.07 21.91
CA GLN A 5 -16.70 -4.25 21.07
C GLN A 5 -15.32 -4.86 20.79
N VAL A 6 -14.31 -4.04 20.49
CA VAL A 6 -12.93 -4.50 20.32
C VAL A 6 -12.44 -5.22 21.58
N LEU A 7 -12.59 -4.61 22.75
CA LEU A 7 -12.16 -5.19 24.02
C LEU A 7 -12.94 -6.49 24.36
N GLN A 8 -14.23 -6.52 24.04
CA GLN A 8 -15.05 -7.71 24.24
C GLN A 8 -14.59 -8.86 23.35
N ILE A 9 -14.39 -8.62 22.04
CA ILE A 9 -13.87 -9.62 21.09
C ILE A 9 -12.52 -10.17 21.55
N MET A 10 -11.61 -9.29 21.96
CA MET A 10 -10.29 -9.67 22.48
C MET A 10 -10.42 -10.60 23.69
N LYS A 11 -11.28 -10.25 24.64
CA LYS A 11 -11.53 -11.03 25.87
C LYS A 11 -12.14 -12.39 25.59
N GLU A 12 -13.21 -12.43 24.77
CA GLU A 12 -13.97 -13.66 24.48
C GLU A 12 -13.16 -14.67 23.66
N ASN A 13 -12.27 -14.18 22.80
CA ASN A 13 -11.45 -15.02 21.92
C ASN A 13 -10.01 -15.19 22.43
N ASN A 14 -9.70 -14.68 23.62
CA ASN A 14 -8.36 -14.70 24.21
C ASN A 14 -7.27 -14.13 23.26
N ILE A 15 -7.61 -13.06 22.56
CA ILE A 15 -6.73 -12.35 21.63
C ILE A 15 -5.96 -11.28 22.39
N LEU A 16 -4.64 -11.36 22.38
CA LEU A 16 -3.75 -10.30 22.87
C LEU A 16 -3.02 -9.69 21.67
N PRO A 17 -2.99 -8.35 21.56
CA PRO A 17 -2.24 -7.68 20.50
C PRO A 17 -0.77 -8.07 20.54
N GLU A 18 -0.20 -8.39 19.41
CA GLU A 18 1.19 -8.79 19.29
C GLU A 18 2.02 -7.66 18.68
N ALA A 19 2.96 -7.14 19.47
CA ALA A 19 3.81 -6.03 19.04
C ALA A 19 4.67 -6.39 17.81
N GLY A 20 5.04 -7.66 17.66
CA GLY A 20 5.79 -8.17 16.51
C GLY A 20 5.03 -8.05 15.19
N PHE A 21 3.69 -8.01 15.21
CA PHE A 21 2.84 -7.78 14.05
C PHE A 21 2.36 -6.32 13.94
N GLY A 22 2.77 -5.43 14.85
CA GLY A 22 2.33 -4.02 14.84
C GLY A 22 0.82 -3.85 15.04
N GLN A 23 0.18 -4.77 15.75
CA GLN A 23 -1.28 -4.81 15.91
C GLN A 23 -1.80 -3.64 16.75
N ASN A 24 -2.56 -2.78 16.10
CA ASN A 24 -3.36 -1.71 16.69
C ASN A 24 -4.75 -1.79 16.02
N PHE A 25 -5.75 -2.28 16.77
CA PHE A 25 -7.09 -2.52 16.22
C PHE A 25 -7.89 -1.23 16.20
N LEU A 26 -8.37 -0.86 15.02
CA LEU A 26 -9.21 0.33 14.82
C LEU A 26 -10.55 0.14 15.56
N CYS A 27 -10.98 1.17 16.30
CA CYS A 27 -12.17 1.13 17.15
C CYS A 27 -12.97 2.45 17.12
N ASP A 28 -13.04 3.06 15.94
CA ASP A 28 -13.74 4.32 15.71
C ASP A 28 -14.64 4.18 14.47
N GLU A 29 -15.94 4.31 14.67
CA GLU A 29 -16.93 4.05 13.61
C GLU A 29 -16.89 5.12 12.51
N GLU A 30 -16.67 6.40 12.86
CA GLU A 30 -16.58 7.47 11.87
C GLU A 30 -15.38 7.28 10.94
N ILE A 31 -14.25 6.82 11.50
CA ILE A 31 -13.06 6.51 10.70
C ILE A 31 -13.30 5.29 9.81
N ILE A 32 -13.94 4.24 10.35
CA ILE A 32 -14.28 3.03 9.57
C ILE A 32 -15.19 3.40 8.40
N ASP A 33 -16.27 4.15 8.66
CA ASP A 33 -17.21 4.64 7.64
C ASP A 33 -16.49 5.46 6.57
N GLY A 34 -15.63 6.39 7.00
CA GLY A 34 -14.83 7.21 6.10
C GLY A 34 -13.86 6.41 5.20
N ILE A 35 -13.30 5.30 5.69
CA ILE A 35 -12.45 4.38 4.89
C ILE A 35 -13.32 3.67 3.84
N ILE A 36 -14.46 3.12 4.24
CA ILE A 36 -15.39 2.41 3.34
C ILE A 36 -15.93 3.35 2.25
N ASP A 37 -16.34 4.56 2.63
CA ASP A 37 -16.80 5.58 1.69
C ASP A 37 -15.70 5.99 0.70
N ALA A 38 -14.47 6.19 1.19
CA ALA A 38 -13.32 6.54 0.36
C ALA A 38 -12.97 5.43 -0.63
N ALA A 39 -13.27 4.17 -0.32
CA ALA A 39 -13.02 3.03 -1.20
C ALA A 39 -13.96 3.00 -2.41
N GLY A 40 -15.14 3.63 -2.34
CA GLY A 40 -16.07 3.73 -3.45
C GLY A 40 -16.44 2.36 -4.03
N ILE A 41 -16.72 1.41 -3.14
CA ILE A 41 -17.05 0.02 -3.46
C ILE A 41 -18.38 -0.04 -4.21
N LYS A 42 -18.46 -0.93 -5.19
CA LYS A 42 -19.66 -1.16 -6.01
C LYS A 42 -20.15 -2.60 -5.83
N PRO A 43 -21.45 -2.86 -6.02
CA PRO A 43 -21.96 -4.23 -6.05
C PRO A 43 -21.20 -5.08 -7.08
N GLY A 44 -20.81 -6.29 -6.68
CA GLY A 44 -20.04 -7.23 -7.50
C GLY A 44 -18.53 -7.02 -7.51
N ASP A 45 -17.98 -5.96 -6.90
CA ASP A 45 -16.53 -5.77 -6.79
C ASP A 45 -15.85 -6.93 -6.07
N THR A 46 -14.61 -7.20 -6.44
CA THR A 46 -13.70 -8.02 -5.67
C THR A 46 -12.80 -7.12 -4.83
N VAL A 47 -12.95 -7.20 -3.52
CA VAL A 47 -12.24 -6.36 -2.53
C VAL A 47 -11.21 -7.18 -1.80
N LEU A 48 -9.96 -6.71 -1.79
CA LEU A 48 -8.88 -7.29 -0.99
C LEU A 48 -8.67 -6.47 0.28
N GLU A 49 -8.85 -7.11 1.43
CA GLU A 49 -8.46 -6.54 2.73
C GLU A 49 -7.15 -7.19 3.20
N ILE A 50 -6.10 -6.39 3.39
CA ILE A 50 -4.80 -6.87 3.86
C ILE A 50 -4.68 -6.55 5.36
N GLY A 51 -4.51 -7.59 6.19
CA GLY A 51 -4.42 -7.46 7.63
C GLY A 51 -5.74 -7.04 8.28
N PRO A 52 -6.82 -7.82 8.15
CA PRO A 52 -8.13 -7.50 8.72
C PRO A 52 -8.11 -7.36 10.26
N GLY A 53 -7.12 -7.94 10.92
CA GLY A 53 -7.00 -7.92 12.38
C GLY A 53 -8.21 -8.62 13.03
N ILE A 54 -8.90 -7.91 13.91
CA ILE A 54 -10.15 -8.41 14.52
C ILE A 54 -11.40 -8.09 13.67
N GLY A 55 -11.23 -7.64 12.43
CA GLY A 55 -12.32 -7.43 11.50
C GLY A 55 -13.02 -6.07 11.62
N ALA A 56 -12.29 -5.01 11.97
CA ALA A 56 -12.87 -3.68 12.10
C ALA A 56 -13.49 -3.17 10.78
N LEU A 57 -12.80 -3.37 9.66
CA LEU A 57 -13.31 -3.07 8.32
C LEU A 57 -14.12 -4.26 7.77
N THR A 58 -13.65 -5.49 8.00
CA THR A 58 -14.31 -6.73 7.55
C THR A 58 -15.77 -6.78 7.95
N GLN A 59 -16.13 -6.29 9.14
CA GLN A 59 -17.52 -6.28 9.64
C GLN A 59 -18.46 -5.54 8.69
N GLN A 60 -18.07 -4.40 8.17
CA GLN A 60 -18.89 -3.64 7.22
C GLN A 60 -18.78 -4.24 5.81
N LEU A 61 -17.56 -4.56 5.37
CA LEU A 61 -17.29 -5.12 4.05
C LEU A 61 -18.08 -6.42 3.82
N SER A 62 -18.14 -7.31 4.81
CA SER A 62 -18.84 -8.60 4.70
C SER A 62 -20.37 -8.48 4.57
N SER A 63 -20.94 -7.29 4.84
CA SER A 63 -22.36 -7.00 4.67
C SER A 63 -22.72 -6.45 3.28
N LEU A 64 -21.73 -6.12 2.46
CA LEU A 64 -21.91 -5.59 1.11
C LEU A 64 -22.04 -6.74 0.08
N ASP A 65 -22.64 -6.45 -1.05
CA ASP A 65 -22.75 -7.38 -2.20
C ASP A 65 -21.43 -7.38 -2.99
N ILE A 66 -20.39 -8.02 -2.44
CA ILE A 66 -19.01 -8.05 -2.97
C ILE A 66 -18.36 -9.41 -2.78
N ASN A 67 -17.26 -9.66 -3.51
CA ASN A 67 -16.36 -10.78 -3.25
C ASN A 67 -15.25 -10.29 -2.32
N LEU A 68 -15.35 -10.59 -1.02
CA LEU A 68 -14.36 -10.15 -0.04
C LEU A 68 -13.28 -11.21 0.19
N ILE A 69 -12.02 -10.84 -0.05
CA ILE A 69 -10.83 -11.64 0.22
C ILE A 69 -10.02 -10.94 1.31
N CYS A 70 -9.75 -11.64 2.41
CA CYS A 70 -8.93 -11.14 3.52
C CYS A 70 -7.65 -11.97 3.64
N VAL A 71 -6.50 -11.32 3.77
CA VAL A 71 -5.21 -11.99 4.01
C VAL A 71 -4.71 -11.62 5.39
N GLU A 72 -4.56 -12.62 6.28
CA GLU A 72 -4.13 -12.42 7.67
C GLU A 72 -3.00 -13.40 8.01
N ILE A 73 -1.97 -12.90 8.70
CA ILE A 73 -0.79 -13.68 9.10
C ILE A 73 -0.93 -14.32 10.48
N ASP A 74 -1.73 -13.71 11.37
CA ASP A 74 -1.93 -14.20 12.73
C ASP A 74 -3.01 -15.30 12.75
N LYS A 75 -2.58 -16.53 12.96
CA LYS A 75 -3.47 -17.70 12.99
C LYS A 75 -4.60 -17.63 14.03
N ARG A 76 -4.40 -16.87 15.11
CA ARG A 76 -5.43 -16.65 16.14
C ARG A 76 -6.56 -15.81 15.57
N LEU A 77 -6.17 -14.75 14.83
CA LEU A 77 -7.10 -13.85 14.15
C LEU A 77 -7.78 -14.57 12.97
N VAL A 78 -7.04 -15.35 12.18
CA VAL A 78 -7.61 -16.19 11.11
C VAL A 78 -8.70 -17.11 11.65
N SER A 79 -8.46 -17.79 12.78
CA SER A 79 -9.44 -18.70 13.40
C SER A 79 -10.69 -17.94 13.85
N TYR A 80 -10.52 -16.77 14.42
CA TYR A 80 -11.62 -15.89 14.83
C TYR A 80 -12.41 -15.39 13.61
N LEU A 81 -11.73 -14.84 12.60
CA LEU A 81 -12.36 -14.25 11.40
C LEU A 81 -13.19 -15.30 10.62
N ARG A 82 -12.68 -16.50 10.43
CA ARG A 82 -13.42 -17.61 9.78
C ARG A 82 -14.71 -17.97 10.49
N LYS A 83 -14.72 -17.85 11.83
CA LYS A 83 -15.91 -18.09 12.65
C LYS A 83 -16.89 -16.91 12.60
N ALA A 84 -16.36 -15.70 12.66
CA ALA A 84 -17.17 -14.48 12.70
C ALA A 84 -17.75 -14.12 11.31
N TYR A 85 -17.00 -14.40 10.23
CA TYR A 85 -17.36 -14.06 8.84
C TYR A 85 -17.30 -15.28 7.92
N PRO A 86 -18.21 -16.27 8.05
CA PRO A 86 -18.12 -17.55 7.37
C PRO A 86 -18.27 -17.47 5.85
N ASN A 87 -18.81 -16.37 5.31
CA ASN A 87 -18.97 -16.14 3.88
C ASN A 87 -17.82 -15.33 3.26
N THR A 88 -16.79 -15.00 4.04
CA THR A 88 -15.61 -14.25 3.58
C THR A 88 -14.45 -15.20 3.33
N GLU A 89 -13.74 -15.06 2.23
CA GLU A 89 -12.53 -15.81 1.97
C GLU A 89 -11.38 -15.29 2.87
N ILE A 90 -10.96 -16.11 3.84
CA ILE A 90 -9.85 -15.79 4.76
C ILE A 90 -8.63 -16.64 4.42
N ILE A 91 -7.59 -15.99 3.88
CA ILE A 91 -6.32 -16.61 3.52
C ILE A 91 -5.34 -16.48 4.70
N ASP A 92 -4.94 -17.64 5.28
CA ASP A 92 -3.91 -17.73 6.34
C ASP A 92 -2.53 -17.65 5.70
N SER A 93 -1.98 -16.45 5.56
CA SER A 93 -0.67 -16.24 4.93
C SER A 93 -0.04 -14.89 5.29
N ASP A 94 1.29 -14.84 5.21
CA ASP A 94 2.03 -13.59 5.05
C ASP A 94 1.77 -13.03 3.64
N PHE A 95 1.13 -11.87 3.55
CA PHE A 95 0.81 -11.25 2.27
C PHE A 95 2.04 -11.07 1.37
N LEU A 96 3.20 -10.72 1.95
CA LEU A 96 4.43 -10.53 1.17
C LEU A 96 4.96 -11.82 0.52
N LYS A 97 4.59 -13.00 1.06
CA LYS A 97 4.96 -14.32 0.53
C LYS A 97 3.89 -14.95 -0.34
N LEU A 98 2.66 -14.43 -0.27
CA LEU A 98 1.54 -14.95 -1.03
C LEU A 98 1.73 -14.66 -2.52
N LYS A 99 1.54 -15.69 -3.37
CA LYS A 99 1.74 -15.59 -4.83
C LYS A 99 0.44 -15.68 -5.61
N ASP A 100 -0.52 -16.41 -5.10
CA ASP A 100 -1.72 -16.77 -5.85
C ASP A 100 -2.96 -16.44 -4.99
N TYR A 101 -3.52 -15.27 -5.20
CA TYR A 101 -4.70 -14.77 -4.49
C TYR A 101 -5.69 -14.06 -5.42
N GLY A 102 -5.59 -14.33 -6.73
CA GLY A 102 -6.46 -13.71 -7.73
C GLY A 102 -6.20 -12.20 -7.90
N ALA A 103 -4.95 -11.77 -7.79
CA ALA A 103 -4.57 -10.35 -7.85
C ALA A 103 -5.12 -9.61 -9.09
N GLU A 104 -5.26 -10.32 -10.20
CA GLU A 104 -5.81 -9.80 -11.46
C GLU A 104 -7.34 -9.54 -11.41
N LYS A 105 -8.02 -10.03 -10.39
CA LYS A 105 -9.48 -9.84 -10.20
C LYS A 105 -9.81 -8.74 -9.21
N ILE A 106 -8.81 -8.19 -8.53
CA ILE A 106 -9.03 -7.20 -7.47
C ILE A 106 -9.44 -5.85 -8.07
N ASP A 107 -10.60 -5.36 -7.66
CA ASP A 107 -11.13 -4.04 -8.04
C ASP A 107 -10.73 -2.97 -7.03
N VAL A 108 -10.71 -3.32 -5.74
CA VAL A 108 -10.43 -2.41 -4.63
C VAL A 108 -9.50 -3.08 -3.63
N VAL A 109 -8.50 -2.34 -3.15
CA VAL A 109 -7.63 -2.77 -2.05
C VAL A 109 -7.85 -1.87 -0.85
N ILE A 110 -8.04 -2.47 0.32
CA ILE A 110 -8.19 -1.75 1.59
C ILE A 110 -7.24 -2.36 2.62
N SER A 111 -6.59 -1.52 3.43
CA SER A 111 -5.76 -2.02 4.53
C SER A 111 -5.51 -0.98 5.61
N ASN A 112 -5.55 -1.42 6.85
CA ASN A 112 -4.89 -0.76 7.96
C ASN A 112 -3.47 -1.33 8.08
N LEU A 113 -2.50 -0.68 7.41
CA LEU A 113 -1.16 -1.25 7.21
C LEU A 113 -0.32 -1.28 8.49
N PRO A 114 0.34 -2.41 8.79
CA PRO A 114 1.40 -2.44 9.80
C PRO A 114 2.55 -1.52 9.37
N TYR A 115 2.93 -0.54 10.21
CA TYR A 115 3.84 0.54 9.81
C TYR A 115 5.22 0.05 9.36
N TYR A 116 5.73 -1.04 9.97
CA TYR A 116 7.09 -1.55 9.71
C TYR A 116 7.26 -2.22 8.34
N ILE A 117 6.17 -2.71 7.70
CA ILE A 117 6.18 -3.37 6.39
C ILE A 117 5.31 -2.65 5.34
N MET A 118 4.80 -1.47 5.67
CA MET A 118 3.90 -0.68 4.83
C MET A 118 4.45 -0.51 3.41
N THR A 119 5.72 -0.09 3.28
CA THR A 119 6.35 0.14 1.98
C THR A 119 6.37 -1.12 1.11
N ASP A 120 6.69 -2.27 1.70
CA ASP A 120 6.78 -3.53 0.97
C ASP A 120 5.39 -4.01 0.51
N ILE A 121 4.38 -3.85 1.38
CA ILE A 121 2.98 -4.18 1.03
C ILE A 121 2.48 -3.27 -0.10
N MET A 122 2.66 -1.95 0.01
CA MET A 122 2.24 -1.02 -1.04
C MET A 122 2.90 -1.34 -2.38
N MET A 123 4.21 -1.55 -2.38
CA MET A 123 4.96 -1.89 -3.59
C MET A 123 4.51 -3.22 -4.20
N LYS A 124 4.21 -4.24 -3.39
CA LYS A 124 3.67 -5.52 -3.88
C LYS A 124 2.28 -5.33 -4.51
N VAL A 125 1.40 -4.55 -3.88
CA VAL A 125 0.07 -4.25 -4.44
C VAL A 125 0.20 -3.54 -5.78
N PHE A 126 1.09 -2.55 -5.90
CA PHE A 126 1.35 -1.85 -7.16
C PHE A 126 1.89 -2.78 -8.27
N GLU A 127 2.65 -3.81 -7.91
CA GLU A 127 3.19 -4.79 -8.86
C GLU A 127 2.18 -5.84 -9.30
N GLU A 128 1.18 -6.16 -8.50
CA GLU A 128 0.33 -7.34 -8.68
C GLU A 128 -1.15 -7.02 -8.92
N ALA A 129 -1.73 -6.02 -8.22
CA ALA A 129 -3.15 -5.68 -8.33
C ALA A 129 -3.42 -4.75 -9.55
N VAL A 130 -3.06 -5.25 -10.73
CA VAL A 130 -3.02 -4.47 -11.98
C VAL A 130 -4.38 -3.94 -12.45
N ASN A 131 -5.49 -4.50 -11.97
CA ASN A 131 -6.84 -4.07 -12.32
C ASN A 131 -7.51 -3.22 -11.23
N ALA A 132 -6.87 -3.06 -10.07
CA ALA A 132 -7.42 -2.27 -8.99
C ALA A 132 -7.67 -0.82 -9.45
N ARG A 133 -8.90 -0.36 -9.34
CA ARG A 133 -9.27 1.03 -9.67
C ARG A 133 -9.12 1.96 -8.47
N LYS A 134 -9.11 1.40 -7.27
CA LYS A 134 -9.07 2.16 -6.02
C LYS A 134 -8.27 1.43 -4.97
N ILE A 135 -7.44 2.17 -4.25
CA ILE A 135 -6.69 1.66 -3.10
C ILE A 135 -6.89 2.62 -1.93
N VAL A 136 -7.24 2.09 -0.76
CA VAL A 136 -7.35 2.89 0.47
C VAL A 136 -6.47 2.28 1.54
N TYR A 137 -5.52 3.07 2.01
CA TYR A 137 -4.61 2.66 3.07
C TYR A 137 -4.74 3.57 4.29
N MET A 138 -4.71 2.97 5.46
CA MET A 138 -4.35 3.69 6.67
C MET A 138 -2.87 3.45 6.94
N VAL A 139 -2.12 4.55 7.04
CA VAL A 139 -0.66 4.57 7.19
C VAL A 139 -0.27 5.44 8.38
N GLU A 140 0.95 5.29 8.90
CA GLU A 140 1.50 6.23 9.85
C GLU A 140 1.64 7.61 9.20
N GLU A 141 1.24 8.69 9.89
CA GLU A 141 1.28 10.06 9.34
C GLU A 141 2.69 10.44 8.84
N ALA A 142 3.73 10.04 9.56
CA ALA A 142 5.12 10.26 9.13
C ALA A 142 5.49 9.55 7.81
N ALA A 143 4.71 8.58 7.37
CA ALA A 143 4.94 7.91 6.09
C ALA A 143 4.45 8.75 4.90
N LEU A 144 3.57 9.73 5.12
CA LEU A 144 3.12 10.64 4.07
C LEU A 144 4.29 11.35 3.38
N ASP A 145 5.32 11.75 4.16
CA ASP A 145 6.53 12.37 3.63
C ASP A 145 7.30 11.48 2.63
N ARG A 146 7.10 10.15 2.69
CA ARG A 146 7.73 9.20 1.75
C ARG A 146 6.83 8.83 0.58
N ILE A 147 5.53 9.06 0.71
CA ILE A 147 4.52 8.75 -0.31
C ILE A 147 4.28 9.96 -1.21
N LEU A 148 4.23 11.16 -0.61
CA LEU A 148 3.81 12.41 -1.27
C LEU A 148 4.96 13.39 -1.50
N CYS A 149 6.21 12.98 -1.31
CA CYS A 149 7.35 13.87 -1.47
C CYS A 149 7.69 14.16 -2.93
N GLU A 150 8.12 15.37 -3.18
CA GLU A 150 8.63 15.83 -4.47
C GLU A 150 10.06 15.33 -4.71
N SER A 151 10.49 15.35 -5.98
CA SER A 151 11.86 15.06 -6.40
C SER A 151 12.88 15.95 -5.67
N SER A 152 14.13 15.51 -5.62
CA SER A 152 15.24 16.22 -4.97
C SER A 152 15.10 16.39 -3.44
N THR A 153 14.10 15.78 -2.80
CA THR A 153 13.96 15.78 -1.33
C THR A 153 14.61 14.56 -0.69
N LYS A 154 14.89 14.64 0.62
CA LYS A 154 15.53 13.55 1.37
C LYS A 154 14.67 12.28 1.41
N SER A 155 13.36 12.40 1.42
CA SER A 155 12.41 11.30 1.52
C SER A 155 12.08 10.67 0.17
N TYR A 156 12.44 11.34 -0.95
CA TYR A 156 12.13 10.87 -2.30
C TYR A 156 12.80 9.53 -2.63
N GLY A 157 12.03 8.63 -3.20
CA GLY A 157 12.48 7.28 -3.52
C GLY A 157 11.45 6.48 -4.32
N PRO A 158 11.67 5.17 -4.52
CA PRO A 158 10.80 4.34 -5.37
C PRO A 158 9.33 4.42 -4.99
N LEU A 159 9.01 4.48 -3.69
CA LEU A 159 7.62 4.54 -3.23
C LEU A 159 6.91 5.80 -3.73
N ALA A 160 7.53 6.99 -3.61
CA ALA A 160 6.95 8.24 -4.09
C ALA A 160 6.72 8.19 -5.62
N VAL A 161 7.76 7.81 -6.37
CA VAL A 161 7.70 7.72 -7.83
C VAL A 161 6.60 6.78 -8.29
N VAL A 162 6.56 5.57 -7.74
CA VAL A 162 5.56 4.57 -8.14
C VAL A 162 4.17 5.00 -7.73
N SER A 163 4.00 5.54 -6.51
CA SER A 163 2.71 6.00 -6.01
C SER A 163 2.10 7.09 -6.90
N GLU A 164 2.89 8.08 -7.32
CA GLU A 164 2.45 9.16 -8.19
C GLU A 164 2.12 8.66 -9.62
N LEU A 165 2.95 7.77 -10.16
CA LEU A 165 2.66 7.16 -11.48
C LEU A 165 1.45 6.22 -11.43
N TYR A 166 1.13 5.67 -10.28
CA TYR A 166 0.07 4.69 -10.12
C TYR A 166 -1.32 5.32 -10.05
N GLY A 167 -1.44 6.48 -9.44
CA GLY A 167 -2.74 7.14 -9.30
C GLY A 167 -2.71 8.48 -8.59
N ASN A 168 -3.85 9.13 -8.57
CA ASN A 168 -4.06 10.37 -7.82
C ASN A 168 -4.25 10.05 -6.34
N ILE A 169 -3.33 10.53 -5.52
CA ILE A 169 -3.34 10.30 -4.07
C ILE A 169 -3.97 11.50 -3.36
N ARG A 170 -4.87 11.22 -2.44
CA ARG A 170 -5.43 12.22 -1.51
C ARG A 170 -5.40 11.71 -0.08
N VAL A 171 -5.11 12.61 0.84
CA VAL A 171 -5.29 12.36 2.27
C VAL A 171 -6.77 12.55 2.58
N VAL A 172 -7.43 11.50 3.05
CA VAL A 172 -8.86 11.49 3.37
C VAL A 172 -9.09 12.12 4.75
N THR A 173 -8.36 11.61 5.76
CA THR A 173 -8.45 12.11 7.14
C THR A 173 -7.21 11.73 7.94
N LYS A 174 -6.97 12.45 9.03
CA LYS A 174 -6.00 12.07 10.08
C LYS A 174 -6.70 11.26 11.14
N VAL A 175 -6.01 10.26 11.68
CA VAL A 175 -6.57 9.31 12.65
C VAL A 175 -5.73 9.34 13.92
N PRO A 176 -6.23 9.96 15.00
CA PRO A 176 -5.51 10.01 16.27
C PRO A 176 -5.36 8.60 16.89
N GLY A 177 -4.29 8.40 17.66
CA GLY A 177 -4.03 7.13 18.33
C GLY A 177 -5.16 6.65 19.24
N THR A 178 -6.03 7.55 19.73
CA THR A 178 -7.21 7.22 20.53
C THR A 178 -8.22 6.35 19.82
N CYS A 179 -8.22 6.33 18.47
CA CYS A 179 -9.08 5.49 17.64
C CYS A 179 -8.64 4.02 17.60
N PHE A 180 -7.64 3.61 18.38
CA PHE A 180 -7.08 2.26 18.35
C PHE A 180 -6.99 1.59 19.73
N VAL A 181 -6.95 0.26 19.72
CA VAL A 181 -6.66 -0.60 20.87
C VAL A 181 -5.61 -1.64 20.45
N PRO A 182 -4.41 -1.67 21.11
CA PRO A 182 -3.87 -0.64 21.98
C PRO A 182 -3.64 0.68 21.25
N GLN A 183 -3.54 1.77 22.01
CA GLN A 183 -3.28 3.08 21.42
C GLN A 183 -1.83 3.19 20.96
N PRO A 184 -1.56 3.46 19.65
CA PRO A 184 -0.21 3.73 19.16
C PRO A 184 0.31 5.08 19.69
N ARG A 185 1.62 5.26 19.62
CA ARG A 185 2.28 6.53 20.01
C ARG A 185 2.21 7.59 18.91
N THR A 186 1.90 7.20 17.70
CA THR A 186 1.90 8.03 16.50
C THR A 186 0.49 8.25 15.99
N THR A 187 0.29 9.32 15.24
CA THR A 187 -0.94 9.58 14.49
C THR A 187 -0.88 8.82 13.17
N SER A 188 -2.02 8.34 12.71
CA SER A 188 -2.19 7.73 11.40
C SER A 188 -2.89 8.69 10.43
N ALA A 189 -2.87 8.34 9.15
CA ALA A 189 -3.66 9.02 8.13
C ALA A 189 -4.28 7.98 7.19
N VAL A 190 -5.48 8.24 6.74
CA VAL A 190 -6.12 7.50 5.66
C VAL A 190 -5.78 8.20 4.35
N ILE A 191 -5.22 7.44 3.42
CA ILE A 191 -4.99 7.88 2.04
C ILE A 191 -5.84 7.07 1.08
N SER A 192 -6.27 7.71 0.00
CA SER A 192 -7.00 7.08 -1.09
C SER A 192 -6.26 7.35 -2.40
N ILE A 193 -6.11 6.31 -3.21
CA ILE A 193 -5.44 6.34 -4.51
C ILE A 193 -6.48 6.00 -5.58
N ASP A 194 -6.78 6.96 -6.45
CA ASP A 194 -7.56 6.75 -7.66
C ASP A 194 -6.59 6.29 -8.76
N CYS A 195 -6.61 4.98 -9.08
CA CYS A 195 -5.60 4.38 -9.95
C CYS A 195 -5.76 4.84 -11.41
N HIS A 196 -4.65 5.17 -12.06
CA HIS A 196 -4.62 5.56 -13.47
C HIS A 196 -4.73 4.33 -14.38
N ASP A 197 -5.34 4.49 -15.57
CA ASP A 197 -5.38 3.43 -16.59
C ASP A 197 -3.99 3.12 -17.16
N ASN A 198 -3.13 4.15 -17.25
CA ASN A 198 -1.76 4.05 -17.74
C ASN A 198 -0.73 3.88 -16.61
N ARG A 199 -1.12 3.27 -15.48
CA ARG A 199 -0.21 3.01 -14.35
C ARG A 199 1.03 2.20 -14.76
N PRO A 200 2.12 2.25 -13.99
CA PRO A 200 3.33 1.50 -14.29
C PRO A 200 3.05 -0.01 -14.23
N ASP A 201 3.58 -0.73 -15.22
CA ASP A 201 3.65 -2.18 -15.16
C ASP A 201 4.77 -2.66 -14.22
N LYS A 202 4.80 -3.95 -13.94
CA LYS A 202 5.80 -4.56 -13.06
C LYS A 202 7.23 -4.29 -13.53
N ASP A 203 7.49 -4.29 -14.84
CA ASP A 203 8.82 -4.08 -15.38
C ASP A 203 9.32 -2.65 -15.14
N LEU A 204 8.44 -1.64 -15.31
CA LEU A 204 8.74 -0.26 -14.99
C LEU A 204 8.98 -0.08 -13.47
N ILE A 205 8.17 -0.73 -12.62
CA ILE A 205 8.35 -0.66 -11.17
C ILE A 205 9.70 -1.25 -10.76
N VAL A 206 10.08 -2.40 -11.31
CA VAL A 206 11.40 -3.03 -11.07
C VAL A 206 12.53 -2.13 -11.57
N PHE A 207 12.37 -1.49 -12.72
CA PHE A 207 13.33 -0.51 -13.24
C PHE A 207 13.50 0.69 -12.31
N ILE A 208 12.41 1.27 -11.81
CA ILE A 208 12.45 2.37 -10.84
C ILE A 208 13.22 1.94 -9.58
N LYS A 209 12.89 0.78 -9.01
CA LYS A 209 13.63 0.23 -7.84
C LYS A 209 15.12 0.12 -8.13
N LYS A 210 15.51 -0.33 -9.33
CA LYS A 210 16.91 -0.45 -9.74
C LYS A 210 17.59 0.92 -9.83
N CYS A 211 16.91 1.96 -10.32
CA CYS A 211 17.46 3.31 -10.36
C CYS A 211 17.87 3.83 -8.98
N PHE A 212 17.15 3.44 -7.91
CA PHE A 212 17.42 3.84 -6.53
C PHE A 212 18.23 2.81 -5.71
N ALA A 213 18.71 1.72 -6.30
CA ALA A 213 19.37 0.62 -5.56
C ALA A 213 20.54 1.10 -4.69
N GLN A 214 21.29 2.10 -5.15
CA GLN A 214 22.34 2.77 -4.38
C GLN A 214 22.12 4.29 -4.44
N ARG A 215 21.39 4.83 -3.48
CA ARG A 215 20.94 6.23 -3.46
C ARG A 215 22.06 7.25 -3.69
N ARG A 216 23.27 7.02 -3.15
CA ARG A 216 24.43 7.94 -3.28
C ARG A 216 25.18 7.79 -4.61
N LYS A 217 24.82 6.85 -5.47
CA LYS A 217 25.44 6.64 -6.78
C LYS A 217 24.65 7.33 -7.87
N THR A 218 25.34 7.63 -8.97
CA THR A 218 24.73 8.18 -10.18
C THR A 218 23.78 7.16 -10.82
N LEU A 219 22.85 7.64 -11.62
CA LEU A 219 21.92 6.82 -12.39
C LEU A 219 22.66 5.78 -13.25
N SER A 220 23.74 6.19 -13.93
CA SER A 220 24.58 5.30 -14.73
C SER A 220 25.23 4.18 -13.91
N ASN A 221 25.58 4.45 -12.65
CA ASN A 221 26.13 3.42 -11.76
C ASN A 221 25.05 2.43 -11.25
N ASN A 222 23.82 2.86 -11.07
CA ASN A 222 22.71 2.00 -10.67
C ASN A 222 22.21 1.13 -11.84
N LEU A 223 22.25 1.66 -13.06
CA LEU A 223 21.81 0.99 -14.28
C LEU A 223 22.92 0.25 -15.01
N LYS A 224 23.87 -0.37 -14.27
CA LYS A 224 24.90 -1.21 -14.87
C LYS A 224 24.27 -2.32 -15.73
N GLY A 225 24.77 -2.43 -16.98
CA GLY A 225 24.27 -3.42 -17.94
C GLY A 225 23.19 -2.92 -18.90
N CYS A 226 22.73 -1.66 -18.77
CA CYS A 226 21.94 -1.01 -19.82
C CYS A 226 22.83 -0.45 -20.94
N ASP A 227 22.21 -0.09 -22.06
CA ASP A 227 22.87 0.62 -23.15
C ASP A 227 23.35 2.00 -22.68
N LYS A 228 24.67 2.14 -22.51
CA LYS A 228 25.28 3.36 -21.99
C LYS A 228 25.17 4.54 -22.98
N GLU A 229 25.18 4.27 -24.28
CA GLU A 229 25.08 5.32 -25.28
C GLU A 229 23.68 5.92 -25.27
N LYS A 230 22.65 5.07 -25.24
CA LYS A 230 21.26 5.52 -25.09
C LYS A 230 21.05 6.28 -23.77
N LEU A 231 21.57 5.77 -22.65
CA LEU A 231 21.45 6.44 -21.35
C LEU A 231 22.12 7.81 -21.35
N ASN A 232 23.37 7.89 -21.84
CA ASN A 232 24.10 9.17 -21.86
C ASN A 232 23.44 10.18 -22.81
N LYS A 233 22.94 9.72 -23.96
CA LYS A 233 22.18 10.57 -24.85
C LYS A 233 20.92 11.10 -24.18
N TRP A 234 20.13 10.22 -23.55
CA TRP A 234 18.91 10.61 -22.84
C TRP A 234 19.21 11.64 -21.73
N VAL A 235 20.24 11.41 -20.91
CA VAL A 235 20.66 12.36 -19.85
C VAL A 235 21.05 13.70 -20.46
N LYS A 236 21.84 13.72 -21.55
CA LYS A 236 22.24 14.95 -22.20
C LYS A 236 21.09 15.73 -22.80
N ASP A 237 20.09 15.03 -23.36
CA ASP A 237 18.95 15.66 -24.01
C ASP A 237 17.94 16.24 -22.98
N ASN A 238 17.88 15.69 -21.77
CA ASN A 238 16.90 16.08 -20.74
C ASN A 238 17.50 16.87 -19.56
N PHE A 239 18.82 16.75 -19.28
CA PHE A 239 19.47 17.36 -18.11
C PHE A 239 20.81 17.98 -18.48
N ILE A 240 21.19 19.02 -17.74
CA ILE A 240 22.47 19.71 -17.94
C ILE A 240 23.65 18.95 -17.28
N VAL A 241 23.35 18.06 -16.30
CA VAL A 241 24.34 17.42 -15.43
C VAL A 241 24.53 15.95 -15.79
N GLU A 242 25.74 15.58 -16.24
CA GLU A 242 26.08 14.19 -16.64
C GLU A 242 26.03 13.18 -15.48
N ASN A 243 26.26 13.62 -14.25
CA ASN A 243 26.34 12.75 -13.06
C ASN A 243 25.03 12.76 -12.25
N ILE A 244 23.88 12.75 -12.94
CA ILE A 244 22.57 12.80 -12.31
C ILE A 244 22.31 11.54 -11.45
N ARG A 245 21.60 11.74 -10.35
CA ARG A 245 21.09 10.68 -9.46
C ARG A 245 19.60 10.48 -9.69
N ALA A 246 19.09 9.30 -9.35
CA ALA A 246 17.67 8.98 -9.46
C ALA A 246 16.76 9.97 -8.71
N GLU A 247 17.23 10.50 -7.57
CA GLU A 247 16.46 11.45 -6.77
C GLU A 247 16.17 12.81 -7.45
N ALA A 248 16.89 13.14 -8.53
CA ALA A 248 16.69 14.38 -9.29
C ALA A 248 15.72 14.22 -10.47
N LEU A 249 15.23 13.00 -10.72
CA LEU A 249 14.29 12.71 -11.79
C LEU A 249 12.85 12.87 -11.29
N GLU A 250 12.00 13.46 -12.12
CA GLU A 250 10.55 13.46 -11.91
C GLU A 250 9.96 12.07 -12.23
N PRO A 251 8.79 11.70 -11.69
CA PRO A 251 8.17 10.41 -11.94
C PRO A 251 8.02 10.08 -13.43
N THR A 252 7.65 11.06 -14.26
CA THR A 252 7.51 10.90 -15.71
C THR A 252 8.82 10.59 -16.43
N ASP A 253 9.96 11.11 -15.91
CA ASP A 253 11.30 10.86 -16.47
C ASP A 253 11.67 9.38 -16.41
N PHE A 254 11.28 8.68 -15.32
CA PHE A 254 11.53 7.23 -15.20
C PHE A 254 10.83 6.44 -16.29
N ARG A 255 9.60 6.82 -16.65
CA ARG A 255 8.84 6.15 -17.73
C ARG A 255 9.48 6.41 -19.07
N ASP A 256 9.88 7.63 -19.35
CA ASP A 256 10.52 8.01 -20.60
C ASP A 256 11.89 7.32 -20.76
N LEU A 257 12.71 7.34 -19.70
CA LEU A 257 13.98 6.64 -19.67
C LEU A 257 13.82 5.13 -19.87
N PHE A 258 12.85 4.51 -19.21
CA PHE A 258 12.57 3.09 -19.36
C PHE A 258 12.25 2.72 -20.81
N ASN A 259 11.39 3.52 -21.46
CA ASN A 259 11.03 3.30 -22.86
C ASN A 259 12.21 3.51 -23.81
N THR A 260 13.10 4.46 -23.49
CA THR A 260 14.33 4.70 -24.29
C THR A 260 15.33 3.57 -24.21
N LEU A 261 15.39 2.89 -23.05
CA LEU A 261 16.37 1.80 -22.79
C LEU A 261 15.86 0.42 -23.18
N LYS A 262 14.55 0.24 -23.41
CA LYS A 262 13.99 -0.96 -24.04
C LYS A 262 14.44 -1.04 -25.50
#